data_e4965831ed78466497c965a6f3709414
#
_entry.id   e4965831ed78466497c965a6f3709414
#
_cell.length_a   1.000
_cell.length_b   1.000
_cell.length_c   1.000
_cell.angle_alpha   90.00
_cell.angle_beta   90.00
_cell.angle_gamma   90.00
#
_symmetry.space_group_name_H-M   'P 1'
#
loop_
_entity.id
_entity.type
_entity.pdbx_description
1 polymer ?
#
loop_
_entity_poly.entity_id
_entity_poly.type
_entity_poly.pdbx_seq_one_letter_code
_entity_poly.pdbx_strand_id
1 'polypeptide(L)'
;MPDTDLLSLQLEHVGVLQNRYEQVLEDHGYDGLLISSGAAPMCYGDDQSWHFQGYGPFLHWTGLAGFEHAWLLIRKGKKPLLSLHQPVDFWHASLELPQEPWLEKFELRFSESPSAPELEGMSQLAVVGDPALLAGLPGDENPGALCNALDETRVHKTAYEIACLAQANKLAMAGHQAARDAFLAGASEFEINLAYQRATQQREVDAPYNSIIGVNEHAGILHYQYYDTAAPVKSRSLLIDAGVRFRGYCSDITRTTTGVEEGRFSALVHGLEQLQFRLCKMVAPGVDYLDIHRKTHFGIAALLSAAGIVDGLSDEELVSEGLTRAFFPHGIGHFLGVQVHDVAGKPVAPPADAPFLRLTRTLEPGMVVTIEPGLYFIPSLLEPLLSGPLGHHINRPLLDELQGCGGIRIEDNVVVTDTGCRNLTREAEA
;
A
#
# COMPACT_ATOMS: atom_id res chain seq x y z
N MET A 1 -10.45 16.42 -9.86
CA MET A 1 -10.33 17.86 -9.48
C MET A 1 -9.64 18.61 -10.62
N PRO A 2 -9.94 19.88 -10.89
CA PRO A 2 -9.08 20.69 -11.75
C PRO A 2 -7.66 20.77 -11.16
N ASP A 3 -6.64 20.81 -12.00
CA ASP A 3 -5.23 20.87 -11.56
C ASP A 3 -4.94 22.07 -10.61
N THR A 4 -5.65 23.17 -10.79
CA THR A 4 -5.52 24.37 -9.94
C THR A 4 -5.86 24.10 -8.47
N ASP A 5 -6.86 23.23 -8.18
CA ASP A 5 -7.24 22.88 -6.81
C ASP A 5 -6.16 22.02 -6.14
N LEU A 6 -5.57 21.09 -6.88
CA LEU A 6 -4.53 20.20 -6.35
C LEU A 6 -3.25 20.98 -5.98
N LEU A 7 -2.86 21.97 -6.80
CA LEU A 7 -1.69 22.83 -6.54
C LEU A 7 -1.90 23.69 -5.29
N SER A 8 -3.11 24.22 -5.08
CA SER A 8 -3.45 24.96 -3.86
C SER A 8 -3.36 24.08 -2.61
N LEU A 9 -3.92 22.88 -2.69
CA LEU A 9 -3.84 21.90 -1.60
C LEU A 9 -2.39 21.50 -1.28
N GLN A 10 -1.53 21.38 -2.29
CA GLN A 10 -0.11 21.09 -2.09
C GLN A 10 0.62 22.21 -1.36
N LEU A 11 0.32 23.45 -1.71
CA LEU A 11 0.88 24.62 -1.04
C LEU A 11 0.51 24.66 0.45
N GLU A 12 -0.77 24.34 0.76
CA GLU A 12 -1.25 24.23 2.14
C GLU A 12 -0.60 23.05 2.87
N HIS A 13 -0.46 21.91 2.20
CA HIS A 13 0.16 20.70 2.73
C HIS A 13 1.59 20.96 3.24
N VAL A 14 2.44 21.62 2.43
CA VAL A 14 3.80 21.98 2.85
C VAL A 14 3.79 22.83 4.11
N GLY A 15 2.84 23.78 4.25
CA GLY A 15 2.68 24.58 5.46
C GLY A 15 2.27 23.75 6.68
N VAL A 16 1.37 22.79 6.49
CA VAL A 16 0.97 21.85 7.57
C VAL A 16 2.16 20.99 8.00
N LEU A 17 2.93 20.45 7.05
CA LEU A 17 4.12 19.65 7.36
C LEU A 17 5.17 20.45 8.11
N GLN A 18 5.43 21.68 7.70
CA GLN A 18 6.38 22.55 8.40
C GLN A 18 5.99 22.71 9.87
N ASN A 19 4.74 23.00 10.17
CA ASN A 19 4.27 23.14 11.55
C ASN A 19 4.39 21.84 12.34
N ARG A 20 3.99 20.71 11.76
CA ARG A 20 4.08 19.39 12.42
C ARG A 20 5.52 19.02 12.74
N TYR A 21 6.43 19.19 11.78
CA TYR A 21 7.83 18.81 11.93
C TYR A 21 8.57 19.76 12.88
N GLU A 22 8.30 21.07 12.84
CA GLU A 22 8.88 22.03 13.79
C GLU A 22 8.45 21.71 15.24
N GLN A 23 7.18 21.29 15.45
CA GLN A 23 6.70 20.86 16.76
C GLN A 23 7.42 19.59 17.24
N VAL A 24 7.57 18.59 16.36
CA VAL A 24 8.31 17.36 16.70
C VAL A 24 9.76 17.67 17.03
N LEU A 25 10.43 18.56 16.29
CA LEU A 25 11.80 18.97 16.60
C LEU A 25 11.90 19.67 17.96
N GLU A 26 10.92 20.51 18.30
CA GLU A 26 10.88 21.18 19.60
C GLU A 26 10.70 20.18 20.74
N ASP A 27 9.74 19.27 20.61
CA ASP A 27 9.42 18.26 21.64
C ASP A 27 10.61 17.29 21.91
N HIS A 28 11.48 17.10 20.89
CA HIS A 28 12.64 16.20 20.99
C HIS A 28 13.98 16.94 21.15
N GLY A 29 13.98 18.28 21.24
CA GLY A 29 15.16 19.07 21.53
C GLY A 29 16.15 19.23 20.37
N TYR A 30 15.68 19.13 19.12
CA TYR A 30 16.52 19.34 17.93
C TYR A 30 16.35 20.74 17.36
N ASP A 31 17.47 21.31 16.85
CA ASP A 31 17.49 22.60 16.13
C ASP A 31 17.14 22.43 14.64
N GLY A 32 17.41 21.23 14.10
CA GLY A 32 17.16 20.91 12.70
C GLY A 32 17.08 19.42 12.42
N LEU A 33 16.53 19.11 11.26
CA LEU A 33 16.38 17.77 10.71
C LEU A 33 16.83 17.76 9.26
N LEU A 34 17.79 16.91 8.93
CA LEU A 34 18.20 16.62 7.56
C LEU A 34 17.64 15.29 7.11
N ILE A 35 16.88 15.28 6.02
CA ILE A 35 16.27 14.08 5.44
C ILE A 35 16.93 13.80 4.10
N SER A 36 17.45 12.58 3.91
CA SER A 36 17.93 12.09 2.62
C SER A 36 16.77 11.59 1.76
N SER A 37 16.80 11.82 0.46
CA SER A 37 15.89 11.13 -0.48
C SER A 37 16.25 9.66 -0.67
N GLY A 38 17.50 9.28 -0.37
CA GLY A 38 18.08 7.98 -0.68
C GLY A 38 18.89 7.97 -1.97
N ALA A 39 19.37 6.81 -2.30
CA ALA A 39 20.05 6.50 -3.59
C ALA A 39 19.73 5.07 -4.02
N ALA A 40 19.82 4.79 -5.31
CA ALA A 40 19.67 3.43 -5.81
C ALA A 40 20.81 2.53 -5.30
N PRO A 41 20.51 1.38 -4.65
CA PRO A 41 21.58 0.48 -4.21
C PRO A 41 22.25 -0.18 -5.40
N MET A 42 23.59 -0.29 -5.35
CA MET A 42 24.36 -0.99 -6.38
C MET A 42 24.10 -2.49 -6.34
N CYS A 43 24.02 -3.13 -7.50
CA CYS A 43 24.01 -4.58 -7.60
C CYS A 43 25.35 -5.14 -7.13
N TYR A 44 25.33 -6.22 -6.34
CA TYR A 44 26.56 -6.81 -5.84
C TYR A 44 27.46 -7.33 -6.98
N GLY A 45 28.68 -6.80 -7.04
CA GLY A 45 29.69 -7.22 -8.03
C GLY A 45 29.44 -6.71 -9.46
N ASP A 46 28.56 -5.72 -9.64
CA ASP A 46 28.21 -5.13 -10.92
C ASP A 46 28.36 -3.59 -10.86
N ASP A 47 28.38 -2.94 -12.00
CA ASP A 47 28.32 -1.48 -12.18
C ASP A 47 26.88 -0.97 -12.41
N GLN A 48 25.88 -1.86 -12.31
CA GLN A 48 24.46 -1.53 -12.39
C GLN A 48 23.87 -1.26 -11.00
N SER A 49 22.90 -0.37 -10.92
CA SER A 49 22.10 -0.16 -9.71
C SER A 49 20.74 -0.84 -9.82
N TRP A 50 20.16 -1.20 -8.65
CA TRP A 50 18.76 -1.49 -8.54
C TRP A 50 17.94 -0.23 -8.81
N HIS A 51 16.64 -0.42 -8.98
CA HIS A 51 15.74 0.70 -9.22
C HIS A 51 15.63 1.59 -7.96
N PHE A 52 15.73 2.91 -8.15
CA PHE A 52 15.60 3.88 -7.08
C PHE A 52 14.16 3.95 -6.57
N GLN A 53 14.00 3.97 -5.28
CA GLN A 53 12.74 4.25 -4.58
C GLN A 53 13.02 5.33 -3.53
N GLY A 54 12.37 6.48 -3.68
CA GLY A 54 12.56 7.61 -2.77
C GLY A 54 12.10 7.30 -1.34
N TYR A 55 12.86 7.79 -0.35
CA TYR A 55 12.56 7.61 1.06
C TYR A 55 11.24 8.28 1.46
N GLY A 56 10.39 7.57 2.20
CA GLY A 56 9.03 8.02 2.55
C GLY A 56 8.92 9.42 3.12
N PRO A 57 9.69 9.81 4.16
CA PRO A 57 9.69 11.17 4.70
C PRO A 57 10.05 12.26 3.67
N PHE A 58 10.98 12.00 2.75
CA PHE A 58 11.31 12.93 1.67
C PHE A 58 10.15 13.06 0.67
N LEU A 59 9.56 11.94 0.28
CA LEU A 59 8.39 11.92 -0.61
C LEU A 59 7.17 12.61 -0.01
N HIS A 60 6.95 12.46 1.29
CA HIS A 60 5.86 13.10 2.02
C HIS A 60 5.89 14.63 1.86
N TRP A 61 7.08 15.25 1.83
CA TRP A 61 7.26 16.67 1.64
C TRP A 61 7.22 17.12 0.18
N THR A 62 7.75 16.31 -0.72
CA THR A 62 8.11 16.78 -2.06
C THR A 62 7.32 16.09 -3.19
N GLY A 63 6.94 14.84 -3.01
CA GLY A 63 6.43 14.00 -4.09
C GLY A 63 7.44 13.69 -5.21
N LEU A 64 8.72 14.09 -5.05
CA LEU A 64 9.78 14.00 -6.07
C LEU A 64 10.42 12.60 -6.06
N ALA A 65 9.74 11.61 -6.62
CA ALA A 65 10.14 10.21 -6.54
C ALA A 65 11.44 9.85 -7.27
N GLY A 66 11.83 10.62 -8.29
CA GLY A 66 13.00 10.32 -9.12
C GLY A 66 14.32 10.99 -8.69
N PHE A 67 14.31 11.84 -7.67
CA PHE A 67 15.50 12.62 -7.26
C PHE A 67 16.35 11.85 -6.24
N GLU A 68 17.38 11.15 -6.73
CA GLU A 68 18.39 10.51 -5.91
C GLU A 68 19.35 11.54 -5.32
N HIS A 69 19.98 11.21 -4.17
CA HIS A 69 20.95 12.08 -3.49
C HIS A 69 20.44 13.50 -3.20
N ALA A 70 19.13 13.67 -3.12
CA ALA A 70 18.54 14.93 -2.70
C ALA A 70 18.42 14.99 -1.18
N TRP A 71 18.42 16.21 -0.64
CA TRP A 71 18.40 16.45 0.78
C TRP A 71 17.36 17.54 1.12
N LEU A 72 16.62 17.31 2.17
CA LEU A 72 15.69 18.25 2.73
C LEU A 72 16.13 18.64 4.15
N LEU A 73 16.50 19.90 4.35
CA LEU A 73 16.88 20.44 5.65
C LEU A 73 15.75 21.29 6.22
N ILE A 74 15.20 20.87 7.35
CA ILE A 74 14.14 21.54 8.09
C ILE A 74 14.74 22.17 9.34
N ARG A 75 14.49 23.47 9.57
CA ARG A 75 14.96 24.23 10.72
C ARG A 75 13.82 25.05 11.29
N LYS A 76 13.69 25.10 12.61
CA LYS A 76 12.63 25.85 13.27
C LYS A 76 12.62 27.33 12.83
N GLY A 77 11.45 27.80 12.41
CA GLY A 77 11.24 29.18 11.99
C GLY A 77 11.99 29.61 10.72
N LYS A 78 12.53 28.66 9.95
CA LYS A 78 13.22 28.92 8.70
C LYS A 78 12.50 28.23 7.54
N LYS A 79 12.60 28.83 6.36
CA LYS A 79 12.19 28.21 5.12
C LYS A 79 12.98 26.91 4.91
N PRO A 80 12.36 25.75 4.65
CA PRO A 80 13.07 24.50 4.39
C PRO A 80 14.00 24.64 3.19
N LEU A 81 15.21 24.04 3.29
CA LEU A 81 16.15 23.97 2.18
C LEU A 81 16.01 22.64 1.46
N LEU A 82 15.69 22.67 0.18
CA LEU A 82 15.68 21.50 -0.72
C LEU A 82 16.92 21.56 -1.60
N SER A 83 17.90 20.70 -1.31
CA SER A 83 19.13 20.54 -2.08
C SER A 83 19.00 19.37 -3.04
N LEU A 84 19.13 19.59 -4.33
CA LEU A 84 18.93 18.61 -5.38
C LEU A 84 20.26 18.30 -6.08
N HIS A 85 20.53 17.02 -6.24
CA HIS A 85 21.66 16.56 -7.02
C HIS A 85 21.31 16.59 -8.50
N GLN A 86 22.08 17.35 -9.27
CA GLN A 86 21.96 17.45 -10.72
C GLN A 86 23.34 17.25 -11.35
N PRO A 87 23.73 16.00 -11.62
CA PRO A 87 25.00 15.71 -12.27
C PRO A 87 25.01 16.27 -13.68
N VAL A 88 26.13 16.83 -14.08
CA VAL A 88 26.39 17.27 -15.47
C VAL A 88 27.25 16.23 -16.14
N ASP A 89 26.62 15.26 -16.76
CA ASP A 89 27.30 14.20 -17.47
C ASP A 89 26.53 13.80 -18.76
N PHE A 90 27.07 12.85 -19.51
CA PHE A 90 26.45 12.37 -20.76
C PHE A 90 25.72 11.02 -20.58
N TRP A 91 25.68 10.48 -19.36
CA TRP A 91 25.06 9.20 -19.06
C TRP A 91 23.62 9.36 -18.57
N HIS A 92 23.31 10.46 -17.89
CA HIS A 92 22.04 10.67 -17.21
C HIS A 92 21.28 11.84 -17.80
N ALA A 93 19.97 11.67 -17.95
CA ALA A 93 19.07 12.79 -18.25
C ALA A 93 18.93 13.68 -17.02
N SER A 94 19.08 14.98 -17.17
CA SER A 94 18.77 15.93 -16.10
C SER A 94 17.29 15.89 -15.77
N LEU A 95 16.97 15.70 -14.48
CA LEU A 95 15.60 15.76 -13.99
C LEU A 95 15.16 17.22 -13.87
N GLU A 96 14.01 17.56 -14.43
CA GLU A 96 13.42 18.88 -14.32
C GLU A 96 12.46 18.94 -13.13
N LEU A 97 12.56 20.03 -12.35
CA LEU A 97 11.56 20.32 -11.33
C LEU A 97 10.26 20.79 -11.98
N PRO A 98 9.11 20.37 -11.44
CA PRO A 98 7.84 20.92 -11.88
C PRO A 98 7.80 22.44 -11.62
N GLN A 99 7.23 23.21 -12.54
CA GLN A 99 7.01 24.66 -12.33
C GLN A 99 5.71 24.86 -11.54
N GLU A 100 5.77 24.58 -10.24
CA GLU A 100 4.58 24.57 -9.36
C GLU A 100 4.77 25.49 -8.14
N PRO A 101 3.68 26.13 -7.66
CA PRO A 101 3.74 27.16 -6.60
C PRO A 101 4.32 26.66 -5.26
N TRP A 102 4.16 25.37 -4.95
CA TRP A 102 4.65 24.81 -3.68
C TRP A 102 6.19 24.91 -3.54
N LEU A 103 6.93 24.94 -4.65
CA LEU A 103 8.39 25.13 -4.64
C LEU A 103 8.81 26.49 -4.05
N GLU A 104 7.93 27.50 -4.11
CA GLU A 104 8.19 28.78 -3.47
C GLU A 104 8.30 28.69 -1.93
N LYS A 105 7.82 27.59 -1.34
CA LYS A 105 7.97 27.31 0.10
C LYS A 105 9.36 26.84 0.48
N PHE A 106 10.22 26.51 -0.50
CA PHE A 106 11.57 25.99 -0.29
C PHE A 106 12.63 26.99 -0.75
N GLU A 107 13.74 27.04 -0.01
CA GLU A 107 15.01 27.50 -0.54
C GLU A 107 15.55 26.37 -1.44
N LEU A 108 15.77 26.66 -2.73
CA LEU A 108 16.26 25.64 -3.68
C LEU A 108 17.77 25.77 -3.84
N ARG A 109 18.46 24.65 -3.77
CA ARG A 109 19.90 24.55 -4.07
C ARG A 109 20.11 23.39 -5.05
N PHE A 110 20.97 23.63 -6.03
CA PHE A 110 21.38 22.62 -7.00
C PHE A 110 22.86 22.34 -6.81
N SER A 111 23.25 21.07 -6.85
CA SER A 111 24.62 20.61 -6.66
C SER A 111 24.98 19.55 -7.69
N GLU A 112 26.16 19.65 -8.28
CA GLU A 112 26.76 18.58 -9.12
C GLU A 112 27.31 17.43 -8.27
N SER A 113 27.50 17.66 -6.96
CA SER A 113 27.95 16.64 -6.01
C SER A 113 26.76 16.03 -5.26
N PRO A 114 26.75 14.70 -5.02
CA PRO A 114 25.71 14.04 -4.24
C PRO A 114 25.78 14.32 -2.73
N SER A 115 26.65 15.21 -2.28
CA SER A 115 26.90 15.52 -0.87
C SER A 115 25.73 16.27 -0.21
N ALA A 116 25.62 16.07 1.10
CA ALA A 116 24.71 16.88 1.93
C ALA A 116 25.03 18.37 1.84
N PRO A 117 24.04 19.26 2.03
CA PRO A 117 24.29 20.71 2.09
C PRO A 117 25.13 21.07 3.32
N GLU A 118 25.73 22.27 3.32
CA GLU A 118 26.43 22.80 4.50
C GLU A 118 25.47 22.90 5.71
N LEU A 119 25.95 22.39 6.85
CA LEU A 119 25.15 22.21 8.08
C LEU A 119 25.66 23.12 9.22
N GLU A 120 26.02 24.35 8.89
CA GLU A 120 26.55 25.30 9.87
C GLU A 120 25.48 25.84 10.83
N GLY A 121 25.90 26.11 12.07
CA GLY A 121 25.13 26.82 13.08
C GLY A 121 24.03 26.02 13.78
N MET A 122 24.04 24.69 13.70
CA MET A 122 23.14 23.79 14.41
C MET A 122 23.93 23.00 15.47
N SER A 123 23.47 23.07 16.72
CA SER A 123 24.10 22.36 17.85
C SER A 123 23.46 20.98 18.08
N GLN A 124 22.18 20.82 17.77
CA GLN A 124 21.41 19.60 17.90
C GLN A 124 20.72 19.27 16.55
N LEU A 125 21.38 18.47 15.73
CA LEU A 125 20.89 18.04 14.42
C LEU A 125 20.53 16.57 14.42
N ALA A 126 19.35 16.22 13.91
CA ALA A 126 19.01 14.85 13.53
C ALA A 126 19.21 14.65 12.02
N VAL A 127 19.72 13.49 11.63
CA VAL A 127 19.86 13.10 10.23
C VAL A 127 19.11 11.78 10.01
N VAL A 128 18.24 11.73 8.98
CA VAL A 128 17.31 10.62 8.78
C VAL A 128 17.37 10.14 7.32
N GLY A 129 17.51 8.82 7.15
CA GLY A 129 17.61 8.18 5.84
C GLY A 129 18.38 6.87 5.86
N ASP A 130 18.88 6.46 4.71
CA ASP A 130 19.74 5.27 4.59
C ASP A 130 21.04 5.48 5.37
N PRO A 131 21.37 4.59 6.34
CA PRO A 131 22.60 4.70 7.12
C PRO A 131 23.89 4.84 6.29
N ALA A 132 23.94 4.23 5.10
CA ALA A 132 25.11 4.33 4.23
C ALA A 132 25.34 5.76 3.71
N LEU A 133 24.27 6.53 3.53
CA LEU A 133 24.32 7.93 3.09
C LEU A 133 24.52 8.91 4.25
N LEU A 134 24.17 8.52 5.46
CA LEU A 134 24.28 9.35 6.66
C LEU A 134 25.67 9.29 7.29
N ALA A 135 26.43 8.22 7.02
CA ALA A 135 27.74 7.96 7.64
C ALA A 135 28.71 9.16 7.51
N GLY A 136 29.18 9.64 8.66
CA GLY A 136 30.11 10.77 8.73
C GLY A 136 29.47 12.17 8.67
N LEU A 137 28.15 12.26 8.55
CA LEU A 137 27.46 13.54 8.72
C LEU A 137 27.42 13.92 10.21
N PRO A 138 27.44 15.22 10.53
CA PRO A 138 27.23 15.66 11.91
C PRO A 138 25.76 15.45 12.31
N GLY A 139 25.54 15.06 13.57
CA GLY A 139 24.20 14.88 14.13
C GLY A 139 23.87 13.45 14.56
N ASP A 140 22.67 13.27 15.11
CA ASP A 140 22.17 11.98 15.56
C ASP A 140 21.55 11.22 14.37
N GLU A 141 22.10 10.04 14.04
CA GLU A 141 21.64 9.24 12.92
C GLU A 141 20.38 8.43 13.29
N ASN A 142 19.28 8.63 12.56
CA ASN A 142 18.01 7.91 12.73
C ASN A 142 17.56 7.78 14.19
N PRO A 143 17.47 8.85 15.01
CA PRO A 143 17.12 8.74 16.41
C PRO A 143 15.70 8.19 16.57
N GLY A 144 15.56 6.99 17.15
CA GLY A 144 14.34 6.19 17.12
C GLY A 144 13.10 6.90 17.68
N ALA A 145 13.23 7.67 18.78
CA ALA A 145 12.12 8.42 19.35
C ALA A 145 11.62 9.52 18.39
N LEU A 146 12.55 10.23 17.74
CA LEU A 146 12.22 11.26 16.76
C LEU A 146 11.59 10.63 15.50
N CYS A 147 12.17 9.55 14.97
CA CYS A 147 11.61 8.84 13.81
C CYS A 147 10.17 8.38 14.07
N ASN A 148 9.90 7.79 15.23
CA ASN A 148 8.53 7.41 15.61
C ASN A 148 7.58 8.61 15.67
N ALA A 149 8.02 9.75 16.21
CA ALA A 149 7.20 10.96 16.25
C ALA A 149 6.97 11.55 14.85
N LEU A 150 7.96 11.48 13.95
CA LEU A 150 7.81 11.87 12.55
C LEU A 150 6.82 10.95 11.81
N ASP A 151 6.87 9.64 12.07
CA ASP A 151 5.91 8.67 11.52
C ASP A 151 4.47 8.96 11.97
N GLU A 152 4.28 9.36 13.24
CA GLU A 152 2.96 9.79 13.76
C GLU A 152 2.39 10.99 12.98
N THR A 153 3.22 11.89 12.46
CA THR A 153 2.74 13.03 11.66
C THR A 153 2.05 12.60 10.35
N ARG A 154 2.28 11.36 9.89
CA ARG A 154 1.75 10.79 8.65
C ARG A 154 0.43 10.03 8.84
N VAL A 155 0.00 9.81 10.09
CA VAL A 155 -1.23 9.06 10.40
C VAL A 155 -2.46 9.77 9.85
N HIS A 156 -2.56 11.09 10.07
CA HIS A 156 -3.69 11.91 9.62
C HIS A 156 -3.33 12.63 8.31
N LYS A 157 -3.89 12.16 7.21
CA LYS A 157 -3.65 12.68 5.86
C LYS A 157 -4.26 14.07 5.68
N THR A 158 -3.52 14.95 5.07
CA THR A 158 -4.03 16.26 4.64
C THR A 158 -4.97 16.12 3.44
N ALA A 159 -5.69 17.19 3.10
CA ALA A 159 -6.57 17.19 1.92
C ALA A 159 -5.80 16.93 0.61
N TYR A 160 -4.55 17.40 0.50
CA TYR A 160 -3.66 17.11 -0.63
C TYR A 160 -3.35 15.62 -0.74
N GLU A 161 -2.95 14.98 0.36
CA GLU A 161 -2.63 13.55 0.41
C GLU A 161 -3.83 12.70 -0.02
N ILE A 162 -5.03 13.01 0.52
CA ILE A 162 -6.27 12.32 0.15
C ILE A 162 -6.60 12.52 -1.34
N ALA A 163 -6.37 13.72 -1.89
CA ALA A 163 -6.58 13.98 -3.31
C ALA A 163 -5.60 13.19 -4.20
N CYS A 164 -4.33 13.08 -3.79
CA CYS A 164 -3.33 12.26 -4.49
C CYS A 164 -3.69 10.77 -4.45
N LEU A 165 -4.10 10.26 -3.28
CA LEU A 165 -4.57 8.87 -3.12
C LEU A 165 -5.79 8.59 -4.00
N ALA A 166 -6.77 9.50 -4.05
CA ALA A 166 -7.94 9.38 -4.92
C ALA A 166 -7.56 9.34 -6.41
N GLN A 167 -6.59 10.17 -6.83
CA GLN A 167 -6.11 10.16 -8.21
C GLN A 167 -5.34 8.87 -8.53
N ALA A 168 -4.52 8.35 -7.61
CA ALA A 168 -3.84 7.06 -7.76
C ALA A 168 -4.85 5.92 -7.95
N ASN A 169 -5.93 5.90 -7.13
CA ASN A 169 -7.02 4.94 -7.27
C ASN A 169 -7.69 5.03 -8.66
N LYS A 170 -7.96 6.24 -9.14
CA LYS A 170 -8.57 6.44 -10.45
C LYS A 170 -7.72 5.89 -11.60
N LEU A 171 -6.41 6.11 -11.54
CA LEU A 171 -5.47 5.58 -12.54
C LEU A 171 -5.39 4.06 -12.46
N ALA A 172 -5.30 3.50 -11.25
CA ALA A 172 -5.23 2.06 -11.04
C ALA A 172 -6.50 1.34 -11.53
N MET A 173 -7.69 1.90 -11.31
CA MET A 173 -8.94 1.29 -11.76
C MET A 173 -9.02 1.17 -13.29
N ALA A 174 -8.46 2.12 -14.05
CA ALA A 174 -8.32 1.97 -15.51
C ALA A 174 -7.44 0.76 -15.87
N GLY A 175 -6.36 0.53 -15.10
CA GLY A 175 -5.50 -0.65 -15.24
C GLY A 175 -6.23 -1.95 -14.91
N HIS A 176 -6.97 -2.00 -13.80
CA HIS A 176 -7.77 -3.16 -13.41
C HIS A 176 -8.82 -3.53 -14.46
N GLN A 177 -9.48 -2.53 -15.05
CA GLN A 177 -10.43 -2.78 -16.15
C GLN A 177 -9.73 -3.39 -17.38
N ALA A 178 -8.58 -2.85 -17.80
CA ALA A 178 -7.82 -3.37 -18.91
C ALA A 178 -7.31 -4.80 -18.66
N ALA A 179 -6.84 -5.09 -17.46
CA ALA A 179 -6.41 -6.43 -17.03
C ALA A 179 -7.57 -7.44 -17.05
N ARG A 180 -8.75 -7.05 -16.55
CA ARG A 180 -9.97 -7.84 -16.60
C ARG A 180 -10.35 -8.18 -18.04
N ASP A 181 -10.34 -7.19 -18.93
CA ASP A 181 -10.72 -7.39 -20.33
C ASP A 181 -9.74 -8.31 -21.06
N ALA A 182 -8.43 -8.20 -20.78
CA ALA A 182 -7.41 -9.09 -21.29
C ALA A 182 -7.62 -10.55 -20.79
N PHE A 183 -7.90 -10.73 -19.49
CA PHE A 183 -8.23 -12.05 -18.94
C PHE A 183 -9.45 -12.69 -19.60
N LEU A 184 -10.53 -11.94 -19.79
CA LEU A 184 -11.75 -12.43 -20.43
C LEU A 184 -11.53 -12.75 -21.93
N ALA A 185 -10.52 -12.13 -22.56
CA ALA A 185 -10.07 -12.46 -23.90
C ALA A 185 -9.14 -13.69 -23.95
N GLY A 186 -8.79 -14.29 -22.81
CA GLY A 186 -7.95 -15.48 -22.73
C GLY A 186 -6.45 -15.23 -22.73
N ALA A 187 -6.02 -14.01 -22.35
CA ALA A 187 -4.61 -13.63 -22.29
C ALA A 187 -3.84 -14.39 -21.19
N SER A 188 -2.53 -14.51 -21.34
CA SER A 188 -1.59 -14.98 -20.32
C SER A 188 -1.42 -13.95 -19.21
N GLU A 189 -0.88 -14.37 -18.05
CA GLU A 189 -0.58 -13.45 -16.92
C GLU A 189 0.35 -12.32 -17.34
N PHE A 190 1.35 -12.63 -18.16
CA PHE A 190 2.26 -11.63 -18.72
C PHE A 190 1.54 -10.59 -19.60
N GLU A 191 0.65 -11.03 -20.48
CA GLU A 191 -0.15 -10.12 -21.34
C GLU A 191 -1.14 -9.30 -20.52
N ILE A 192 -1.72 -9.86 -19.45
CA ILE A 192 -2.58 -9.15 -18.49
C ILE A 192 -1.80 -8.05 -17.79
N ASN A 193 -0.54 -8.33 -17.32
CA ASN A 193 0.33 -7.33 -16.73
C ASN A 193 0.64 -6.19 -17.72
N LEU A 194 0.96 -6.53 -18.96
CA LEU A 194 1.20 -5.51 -20.00
C LEU A 194 -0.05 -4.65 -20.28
N ALA A 195 -1.24 -5.23 -20.24
CA ALA A 195 -2.50 -4.50 -20.39
C ALA A 195 -2.70 -3.50 -19.25
N TYR A 196 -2.44 -3.91 -18.00
CA TYR A 196 -2.47 -3.05 -16.81
C TYR A 196 -1.48 -1.88 -16.94
N GLN A 197 -0.21 -2.16 -17.21
CA GLN A 197 0.85 -1.14 -17.34
C GLN A 197 0.55 -0.15 -18.47
N ARG A 198 0.06 -0.64 -19.60
CA ARG A 198 -0.33 0.21 -20.75
C ARG A 198 -1.47 1.16 -20.41
N ALA A 199 -2.47 0.69 -19.66
CA ALA A 199 -3.63 1.51 -19.28
C ALA A 199 -3.27 2.54 -18.21
N THR A 200 -2.41 2.19 -17.25
CA THR A 200 -1.94 3.10 -16.20
C THR A 200 -0.82 4.02 -16.66
N GLN A 201 -0.15 3.72 -17.78
CA GLN A 201 1.04 4.41 -18.30
C GLN A 201 2.18 4.49 -17.25
N GLN A 202 2.24 3.51 -16.37
CA GLN A 202 3.27 3.41 -15.33
C GLN A 202 4.15 2.18 -15.61
N ARG A 203 5.48 2.36 -15.53
CA ARG A 203 6.43 1.25 -15.61
C ARG A 203 6.28 0.41 -14.34
N GLU A 204 6.56 -0.90 -14.42
CA GLU A 204 6.51 -1.80 -13.27
C GLU A 204 7.41 -1.32 -12.12
N VAL A 205 8.58 -0.79 -12.47
CA VAL A 205 9.56 -0.25 -11.51
C VAL A 205 9.09 1.04 -10.78
N ASP A 206 8.13 1.77 -11.34
CA ASP A 206 7.54 2.96 -10.72
C ASP A 206 6.30 2.61 -9.85
N ALA A 207 5.83 1.36 -9.95
CA ALA A 207 4.69 0.89 -9.18
C ALA A 207 5.00 0.93 -7.66
N PRO A 208 3.99 1.10 -6.81
CA PRO A 208 4.17 1.11 -5.36
C PRO A 208 4.69 -0.23 -4.82
N TYR A 209 4.37 -1.32 -5.49
CA TYR A 209 4.81 -2.70 -5.21
C TYR A 209 4.72 -3.52 -6.49
N ASN A 210 5.39 -4.69 -6.51
CA ASN A 210 5.31 -5.61 -7.63
C ASN A 210 3.90 -6.17 -7.74
N SER A 211 3.25 -5.97 -8.88
CA SER A 211 1.88 -6.43 -9.12
C SER A 211 1.77 -7.94 -8.94
N ILE A 212 0.65 -8.40 -8.39
CA ILE A 212 0.29 -9.81 -8.30
C ILE A 212 -0.79 -10.06 -9.36
N ILE A 213 -0.50 -10.94 -10.31
CA ILE A 213 -1.43 -11.32 -11.37
C ILE A 213 -1.45 -12.83 -11.43
N GLY A 214 -2.39 -13.43 -10.73
CA GLY A 214 -2.55 -14.87 -10.63
C GLY A 214 -3.78 -15.34 -11.37
N VAL A 215 -3.58 -16.21 -12.37
CA VAL A 215 -4.67 -16.88 -13.08
C VAL A 215 -4.86 -18.28 -12.51
N ASN A 216 -6.10 -18.68 -12.30
CA ASN A 216 -6.47 -20.00 -11.78
C ASN A 216 -5.83 -20.28 -10.41
N GLU A 217 -5.14 -21.44 -10.25
CA GLU A 217 -4.47 -21.83 -9.01
C GLU A 217 -3.42 -20.84 -8.51
N HIS A 218 -2.81 -20.04 -9.39
CA HIS A 218 -1.86 -19.00 -9.00
C HIS A 218 -2.51 -17.89 -8.16
N ALA A 219 -3.82 -17.67 -8.29
CA ALA A 219 -4.59 -16.78 -7.42
C ALA A 219 -4.60 -17.20 -5.93
N GLY A 220 -4.19 -18.42 -5.61
CA GLY A 220 -3.99 -18.91 -4.25
C GLY A 220 -2.61 -18.60 -3.67
N ILE A 221 -1.68 -18.08 -4.44
CA ILE A 221 -0.33 -17.73 -4.00
C ILE A 221 -0.31 -16.23 -3.68
N LEU A 222 -0.30 -15.88 -2.38
CA LEU A 222 -0.55 -14.52 -1.92
C LEU A 222 0.40 -13.46 -2.49
N HIS A 223 1.66 -13.83 -2.81
CA HIS A 223 2.66 -12.94 -3.42
C HIS A 223 3.20 -13.54 -4.72
N TYR A 224 2.29 -13.91 -5.64
CA TYR A 224 2.65 -14.46 -6.94
C TYR A 224 3.12 -13.36 -7.90
N GLN A 225 4.38 -13.43 -8.35
CA GLN A 225 5.04 -12.38 -9.16
C GLN A 225 5.84 -12.95 -10.36
N TYR A 226 5.44 -14.12 -10.89
CA TYR A 226 6.21 -14.81 -11.93
C TYR A 226 5.67 -14.61 -13.35
N TYR A 227 4.39 -14.39 -13.52
CA TYR A 227 3.66 -14.15 -14.77
C TYR A 227 3.92 -15.18 -15.87
N ASP A 228 3.12 -16.20 -15.94
CA ASP A 228 3.17 -17.16 -17.05
C ASP A 228 2.99 -16.46 -18.40
N THR A 229 3.86 -16.81 -19.36
CA THR A 229 3.83 -16.25 -20.72
C THR A 229 2.91 -17.01 -21.66
N ALA A 230 2.52 -18.23 -21.29
CA ALA A 230 1.55 -19.03 -22.03
C ALA A 230 0.13 -18.77 -21.54
N ALA A 231 -0.80 -18.57 -22.45
CA ALA A 231 -2.21 -18.47 -22.10
C ALA A 231 -2.73 -19.77 -21.48
N PRO A 232 -3.58 -19.71 -20.43
CA PRO A 232 -4.12 -20.91 -19.81
C PRO A 232 -5.08 -21.64 -20.75
N VAL A 233 -5.14 -22.98 -20.66
CA VAL A 233 -6.09 -23.78 -21.47
C VAL A 233 -7.55 -23.42 -21.13
N LYS A 234 -7.80 -23.08 -19.86
CA LYS A 234 -9.09 -22.61 -19.35
C LYS A 234 -8.85 -21.47 -18.37
N SER A 235 -9.45 -20.31 -18.64
CA SER A 235 -9.45 -19.16 -17.75
C SER A 235 -10.60 -19.28 -16.74
N ARG A 236 -10.30 -19.76 -15.50
CA ARG A 236 -11.29 -19.94 -14.41
C ARG A 236 -11.45 -18.69 -13.57
N SER A 237 -10.31 -18.11 -13.15
CA SER A 237 -10.24 -16.96 -12.26
C SER A 237 -9.01 -16.11 -12.57
N LEU A 238 -9.12 -14.82 -12.32
CA LEU A 238 -8.01 -13.87 -12.24
C LEU A 238 -8.09 -13.19 -10.88
N LEU A 239 -7.01 -13.21 -10.12
CA LEU A 239 -6.78 -12.30 -9.01
C LEU A 239 -5.69 -11.33 -9.46
N ILE A 240 -6.02 -10.05 -9.50
CA ILE A 240 -5.06 -8.97 -9.73
C ILE A 240 -5.01 -8.07 -8.50
N ASP A 241 -3.81 -7.91 -7.94
CA ASP A 241 -3.48 -6.99 -6.87
C ASP A 241 -2.38 -6.08 -7.39
N ALA A 242 -2.74 -4.84 -7.69
CA ALA A 242 -1.89 -3.89 -8.37
C ALA A 242 -2.29 -2.44 -8.05
N GLY A 243 -1.27 -1.63 -7.84
CA GLY A 243 -1.41 -0.22 -7.50
C GLY A 243 -0.71 0.72 -8.47
N VAL A 244 -1.00 2.00 -8.32
CA VAL A 244 -0.37 3.10 -9.04
C VAL A 244 0.18 4.11 -8.03
N ARG A 245 1.28 4.76 -8.40
CA ARG A 245 1.85 5.86 -7.62
C ARG A 245 1.53 7.20 -8.32
N PHE A 246 0.90 8.11 -7.59
CA PHE A 246 0.65 9.47 -8.07
C PHE A 246 1.23 10.49 -7.10
N ARG A 247 2.20 11.31 -7.56
CA ARG A 247 2.92 12.31 -6.73
C ARG A 247 3.47 11.73 -5.43
N GLY A 248 3.99 10.51 -5.48
CA GLY A 248 4.51 9.78 -4.32
C GLY A 248 3.47 8.94 -3.57
N TYR A 249 2.17 9.20 -3.70
CA TYR A 249 1.11 8.48 -2.98
C TYR A 249 0.64 7.23 -3.73
N CYS A 250 0.39 6.17 -3.00
CA CYS A 250 0.08 4.84 -3.53
C CYS A 250 -1.43 4.58 -3.57
N SER A 251 -1.91 3.82 -4.55
CA SER A 251 -3.12 3.01 -4.40
C SER A 251 -2.73 1.56 -4.15
N ASP A 252 -3.64 0.81 -3.53
CA ASP A 252 -3.52 -0.61 -3.25
C ASP A 252 -4.88 -1.26 -3.48
N ILE A 253 -5.02 -2.01 -4.58
CA ILE A 253 -6.32 -2.48 -5.04
C ILE A 253 -6.20 -3.93 -5.47
N THR A 254 -7.08 -4.78 -4.91
CA THR A 254 -7.25 -6.14 -5.40
C THR A 254 -8.63 -6.36 -5.99
N ARG A 255 -8.69 -7.04 -7.12
CA ARG A 255 -9.93 -7.51 -7.76
C ARG A 255 -9.81 -8.97 -8.18
N THR A 256 -10.89 -9.72 -7.97
CA THR A 256 -11.02 -11.08 -8.48
C THR A 256 -12.10 -11.14 -9.55
N THR A 257 -11.75 -11.64 -10.72
CA THR A 257 -12.65 -11.87 -11.87
C THR A 257 -12.83 -13.37 -12.11
N THR A 258 -14.05 -13.79 -12.41
CA THR A 258 -14.35 -15.20 -12.72
C THR A 258 -14.44 -15.42 -14.21
N GLY A 259 -14.02 -16.61 -14.65
CA GLY A 259 -14.33 -17.12 -15.99
C GLY A 259 -15.83 -17.39 -16.15
N VAL A 260 -16.29 -17.48 -17.38
CA VAL A 260 -17.73 -17.55 -17.72
C VAL A 260 -18.46 -18.78 -17.14
N GLU A 261 -17.75 -19.89 -16.90
CA GLU A 261 -18.36 -21.17 -16.50
C GLU A 261 -18.22 -21.50 -14.99
N GLU A 262 -17.67 -20.60 -14.17
CA GLU A 262 -17.32 -20.89 -12.77
C GLU A 262 -18.45 -20.46 -11.79
N GLY A 263 -19.67 -21.02 -11.93
CA GLY A 263 -20.86 -20.58 -11.20
C GLY A 263 -20.75 -20.57 -9.67
N ARG A 264 -20.12 -21.63 -9.05
CA ARG A 264 -19.95 -21.71 -7.58
C ARG A 264 -18.88 -20.74 -7.10
N PHE A 265 -17.76 -20.67 -7.80
CA PHE A 265 -16.70 -19.72 -7.48
C PHE A 265 -17.18 -18.29 -7.67
N SER A 266 -17.96 -17.99 -8.73
CA SER A 266 -18.59 -16.69 -8.97
C SER A 266 -19.51 -16.26 -7.81
N ALA A 267 -20.28 -17.20 -7.25
CA ALA A 267 -21.11 -16.93 -6.08
C ALA A 267 -20.29 -16.56 -4.84
N LEU A 268 -19.13 -17.22 -4.63
CA LEU A 268 -18.19 -16.88 -3.56
C LEU A 268 -17.55 -15.50 -3.77
N VAL A 269 -17.12 -15.18 -5.00
CA VAL A 269 -16.58 -13.84 -5.33
C VAL A 269 -17.62 -12.76 -5.01
N HIS A 270 -18.87 -12.94 -5.46
CA HIS A 270 -19.94 -12.00 -5.16
C HIS A 270 -20.21 -11.91 -3.65
N GLY A 271 -20.26 -13.04 -2.94
CA GLY A 271 -20.45 -13.07 -1.49
C GLY A 271 -19.34 -12.34 -0.72
N LEU A 272 -18.08 -12.53 -1.13
CA LEU A 272 -16.94 -11.85 -0.53
C LEU A 272 -16.96 -10.34 -0.86
N GLU A 273 -17.36 -9.94 -2.06
CA GLU A 273 -17.53 -8.54 -2.42
C GLU A 273 -18.60 -7.86 -1.56
N GLN A 274 -19.72 -8.52 -1.32
CA GLN A 274 -20.75 -8.00 -0.41
C GLN A 274 -20.26 -7.91 1.04
N LEU A 275 -19.43 -8.85 1.49
CA LEU A 275 -18.79 -8.78 2.80
C LEU A 275 -17.84 -7.57 2.86
N GLN A 276 -16.94 -7.45 1.89
CA GLN A 276 -15.98 -6.35 1.80
C GLN A 276 -16.68 -4.97 1.83
N PHE A 277 -17.77 -4.83 1.09
CA PHE A 277 -18.56 -3.61 1.07
C PHE A 277 -19.19 -3.28 2.44
N ARG A 278 -19.64 -4.31 3.18
CA ARG A 278 -20.13 -4.12 4.58
C ARG A 278 -19.00 -3.72 5.52
N LEU A 279 -17.80 -4.32 5.37
CA LEU A 279 -16.62 -4.00 6.18
C LEU A 279 -16.15 -2.56 5.93
N CYS A 280 -16.11 -2.10 4.68
CA CYS A 280 -15.83 -0.69 4.37
C CYS A 280 -16.80 0.26 5.08
N LYS A 281 -18.08 -0.07 5.15
CA LYS A 281 -19.09 0.75 5.86
C LYS A 281 -18.92 0.77 7.38
N MET A 282 -18.16 -0.16 7.95
CA MET A 282 -17.80 -0.13 9.37
C MET A 282 -16.69 0.89 9.68
N VAL A 283 -15.94 1.32 8.68
CA VAL A 283 -14.86 2.30 8.85
C VAL A 283 -15.47 3.64 9.26
N ALA A 284 -15.24 4.04 10.51
CA ALA A 284 -15.77 5.29 11.07
C ALA A 284 -14.89 5.72 12.26
N PRO A 285 -14.93 7.00 12.66
CA PRO A 285 -14.26 7.45 13.86
C PRO A 285 -14.68 6.65 15.10
N GLY A 286 -13.70 6.27 15.93
CA GLY A 286 -13.92 5.53 17.17
C GLY A 286 -14.01 4.00 17.00
N VAL A 287 -14.01 3.47 15.80
CA VAL A 287 -14.00 2.03 15.54
C VAL A 287 -12.58 1.48 15.75
N ASP A 288 -12.45 0.39 16.53
CA ASP A 288 -11.20 -0.36 16.60
C ASP A 288 -11.03 -1.19 15.31
N TYR A 289 -9.89 -1.02 14.64
CA TYR A 289 -9.61 -1.73 13.40
C TYR A 289 -9.55 -3.27 13.59
N LEU A 290 -9.17 -3.73 14.78
CA LEU A 290 -9.20 -5.14 15.16
C LEU A 290 -10.63 -5.71 15.12
N ASP A 291 -11.65 -4.91 15.45
CA ASP A 291 -13.05 -5.36 15.38
C ASP A 291 -13.50 -5.59 13.93
N ILE A 292 -13.00 -4.80 12.97
CA ILE A 292 -13.24 -5.04 11.54
C ILE A 292 -12.61 -6.37 11.14
N HIS A 293 -11.37 -6.65 11.57
CA HIS A 293 -10.69 -7.93 11.32
C HIS A 293 -11.48 -9.12 11.88
N ARG A 294 -11.92 -9.03 13.14
CA ARG A 294 -12.73 -10.08 13.76
C ARG A 294 -14.06 -10.31 13.04
N LYS A 295 -14.72 -9.22 12.64
CA LYS A 295 -15.96 -9.31 11.84
C LYS A 295 -15.75 -9.95 10.47
N THR A 296 -14.56 -9.81 9.90
CA THR A 296 -14.21 -10.50 8.65
C THR A 296 -14.24 -12.01 8.84
N HIS A 297 -13.68 -12.55 9.91
CA HIS A 297 -13.70 -13.99 10.19
C HIS A 297 -15.12 -14.54 10.32
N PHE A 298 -16.04 -13.81 10.98
CA PHE A 298 -17.45 -14.20 11.03
C PHE A 298 -18.13 -14.15 9.64
N GLY A 299 -17.78 -13.15 8.82
CA GLY A 299 -18.26 -13.07 7.45
C GLY A 299 -17.75 -14.21 6.57
N ILE A 300 -16.48 -14.60 6.73
CA ILE A 300 -15.90 -15.77 6.05
C ILE A 300 -16.59 -17.06 6.53
N ALA A 301 -16.82 -17.24 7.84
CA ALA A 301 -17.55 -18.40 8.38
C ALA A 301 -18.92 -18.55 7.70
N ALA A 302 -19.70 -17.48 7.66
CA ALA A 302 -21.03 -17.47 7.01
C ALA A 302 -20.93 -17.81 5.50
N LEU A 303 -19.89 -17.32 4.80
CA LEU A 303 -19.68 -17.66 3.39
C LEU A 303 -19.33 -19.15 3.19
N LEU A 304 -18.48 -19.72 4.04
CA LEU A 304 -18.10 -21.13 3.98
C LEU A 304 -19.31 -22.04 4.21
N SER A 305 -20.14 -21.71 5.22
CA SER A 305 -21.38 -22.44 5.53
C SER A 305 -22.40 -22.32 4.38
N ALA A 306 -22.65 -21.09 3.91
CA ALA A 306 -23.63 -20.84 2.83
C ALA A 306 -23.24 -21.51 1.50
N ALA A 307 -21.95 -21.61 1.22
CA ALA A 307 -21.42 -22.30 0.03
C ALA A 307 -21.39 -23.85 0.18
N GLY A 308 -21.69 -24.39 1.36
CA GLY A 308 -21.59 -25.82 1.65
C GLY A 308 -20.17 -26.35 1.66
N ILE A 309 -19.17 -25.48 1.88
CA ILE A 309 -17.76 -25.88 2.04
C ILE A 309 -17.56 -26.50 3.42
N VAL A 310 -18.25 -25.97 4.43
CA VAL A 310 -18.27 -26.50 5.80
C VAL A 310 -19.72 -26.74 6.21
N ASP A 311 -19.98 -27.83 6.93
CA ASP A 311 -21.30 -28.21 7.43
C ASP A 311 -21.24 -28.69 8.89
N GLY A 312 -22.32 -28.52 9.63
CA GLY A 312 -22.48 -29.05 11.00
C GLY A 312 -21.75 -28.25 12.09
N LEU A 313 -21.28 -27.03 11.79
CA LEU A 313 -20.68 -26.09 12.75
C LEU A 313 -21.36 -24.73 12.64
N SER A 314 -21.53 -24.04 13.76
CA SER A 314 -21.95 -22.64 13.78
C SER A 314 -20.82 -21.69 13.36
N ASP A 315 -21.15 -20.47 12.97
CA ASP A 315 -20.16 -19.44 12.63
C ASP A 315 -19.21 -19.14 13.81
N GLU A 316 -19.73 -19.17 15.05
CA GLU A 316 -18.93 -19.03 16.28
C GLU A 316 -17.92 -20.16 16.45
N GLU A 317 -18.31 -21.40 16.20
CA GLU A 317 -17.42 -22.56 16.27
C GLU A 317 -16.36 -22.50 15.16
N LEU A 318 -16.73 -22.13 13.92
CA LEU A 318 -15.78 -21.94 12.81
C LEU A 318 -14.68 -20.90 13.15
N VAL A 319 -15.04 -19.82 13.82
CA VAL A 319 -14.09 -18.78 14.23
C VAL A 319 -13.28 -19.21 15.43
N SER A 320 -13.90 -19.73 16.49
CA SER A 320 -13.22 -20.10 17.75
C SER A 320 -12.24 -21.26 17.57
N GLU A 321 -12.60 -22.24 16.76
CA GLU A 321 -11.72 -23.39 16.41
C GLU A 321 -10.65 -23.02 15.35
N GLY A 322 -10.69 -21.80 14.81
CA GLY A 322 -9.68 -21.27 13.90
C GLY A 322 -9.78 -21.78 12.45
N LEU A 323 -10.91 -22.43 12.04
CA LEU A 323 -11.07 -22.91 10.67
C LEU A 323 -10.99 -21.77 9.65
N THR A 324 -11.58 -20.62 9.99
CA THR A 324 -11.56 -19.45 9.10
C THR A 324 -10.16 -18.94 8.79
N ARG A 325 -9.16 -19.19 9.67
CA ARG A 325 -7.76 -18.79 9.45
C ARG A 325 -7.07 -19.63 8.36
N ALA A 326 -7.54 -20.85 8.11
CA ALA A 326 -7.03 -21.67 7.00
C ALA A 326 -7.48 -21.12 5.62
N PHE A 327 -8.60 -20.38 5.59
CA PHE A 327 -9.13 -19.76 4.39
C PHE A 327 -8.82 -18.26 4.27
N PHE A 328 -8.58 -17.57 5.39
CA PHE A 328 -8.20 -16.16 5.47
C PHE A 328 -7.02 -16.00 6.44
N PRO A 329 -5.76 -16.18 5.96
CA PRO A 329 -4.57 -16.28 6.81
C PRO A 329 -3.90 -14.94 7.11
N HIS A 330 -4.34 -13.81 6.57
CA HIS A 330 -3.69 -12.50 6.71
C HIS A 330 -4.55 -11.46 7.45
N GLY A 331 -4.01 -10.27 7.67
CA GLY A 331 -4.75 -9.15 8.26
C GLY A 331 -5.78 -8.57 7.30
N ILE A 332 -6.77 -7.84 7.81
CA ILE A 332 -7.81 -7.21 6.99
C ILE A 332 -7.29 -5.97 6.24
N GLY A 333 -6.07 -5.51 6.51
CA GLY A 333 -5.47 -4.37 5.85
C GLY A 333 -4.48 -3.59 6.71
N HIS A 334 -4.16 -2.39 6.25
CA HIS A 334 -3.10 -1.53 6.79
C HIS A 334 -3.37 -0.05 6.48
N PHE A 335 -2.53 0.85 7.01
CA PHE A 335 -2.47 2.23 6.54
C PHE A 335 -1.90 2.33 5.11
N LEU A 336 -2.35 3.34 4.39
CA LEU A 336 -1.92 3.66 3.03
C LEU A 336 -1.52 5.13 2.93
N GLY A 337 -0.45 5.43 2.20
CA GLY A 337 0.05 6.79 2.02
C GLY A 337 1.11 6.89 0.93
N VAL A 338 2.25 7.55 1.23
CA VAL A 338 3.44 7.56 0.35
C VAL A 338 4.14 6.19 0.35
N GLN A 339 3.86 5.35 1.34
CA GLN A 339 4.23 3.94 1.37
C GLN A 339 2.95 3.11 1.29
N VAL A 340 3.01 1.96 0.60
CA VAL A 340 1.86 1.07 0.47
C VAL A 340 1.45 0.53 1.84
N HIS A 341 2.39 -0.03 2.60
CA HIS A 341 2.22 -0.32 4.02
C HIS A 341 2.75 0.88 4.81
N ASP A 342 1.88 1.87 5.04
CA ASP A 342 2.32 3.13 5.64
C ASP A 342 2.63 2.99 7.13
N VAL A 343 3.39 3.94 7.65
CA VAL A 343 4.00 3.91 8.99
C VAL A 343 3.01 4.12 10.13
N ALA A 344 3.45 3.93 11.38
CA ALA A 344 2.71 4.16 12.62
C ALA A 344 1.41 3.34 12.79
N GLY A 345 1.20 2.27 12.00
CA GLY A 345 -0.02 1.45 12.07
C GLY A 345 -0.14 0.63 13.36
N LYS A 346 0.98 0.28 14.01
CA LYS A 346 1.01 -0.65 15.16
C LYS A 346 1.54 0.01 16.43
N PRO A 347 0.78 0.91 17.09
CA PRO A 347 1.18 1.47 18.39
C PRO A 347 1.25 0.41 19.48
N VAL A 348 0.52 -0.70 19.32
CA VAL A 348 0.59 -1.90 20.17
C VAL A 348 0.82 -3.14 19.30
N ALA A 349 1.42 -4.18 19.88
CA ALA A 349 1.62 -5.45 19.16
C ALA A 349 0.26 -6.07 18.78
N PRO A 350 0.13 -6.69 17.60
CA PRO A 350 -1.05 -7.44 17.23
C PRO A 350 -1.33 -8.57 18.23
N PRO A 351 -2.60 -8.87 18.51
CA PRO A 351 -2.94 -9.96 19.43
C PRO A 351 -2.65 -11.33 18.80
N ALA A 352 -2.53 -12.37 19.65
CA ALA A 352 -2.15 -13.71 19.21
C ALA A 352 -3.16 -14.35 18.23
N ASP A 353 -4.41 -13.94 18.27
CA ASP A 353 -5.46 -14.39 17.35
C ASP A 353 -5.43 -13.67 15.98
N ALA A 354 -4.66 -12.57 15.86
CA ALA A 354 -4.47 -11.80 14.63
C ALA A 354 -3.00 -11.40 14.40
N PRO A 355 -2.03 -12.35 14.36
CA PRO A 355 -0.60 -12.05 14.40
C PRO A 355 -0.09 -11.27 13.16
N PHE A 356 -0.80 -11.36 12.04
CA PHE A 356 -0.46 -10.67 10.78
C PHE A 356 -1.19 -9.35 10.60
N LEU A 357 -1.96 -8.88 11.58
CA LEU A 357 -2.63 -7.59 11.51
C LEU A 357 -1.60 -6.46 11.49
N ARG A 358 -1.72 -5.53 10.51
CA ARG A 358 -0.77 -4.42 10.32
C ARG A 358 -1.25 -3.11 10.92
N LEU A 359 -2.50 -3.05 11.44
CA LEU A 359 -3.09 -1.86 12.02
C LEU A 359 -3.80 -2.22 13.32
N THR A 360 -3.33 -1.64 14.45
CA THR A 360 -3.85 -1.87 15.80
C THR A 360 -4.28 -0.56 16.45
N ARG A 361 -5.04 0.24 15.70
CA ARG A 361 -5.52 1.57 16.13
C ARG A 361 -7.03 1.65 16.16
N THR A 362 -7.52 2.52 17.03
CA THR A 362 -8.86 3.12 16.88
C THR A 362 -8.80 4.12 15.72
N LEU A 363 -9.77 4.04 14.83
CA LEU A 363 -9.83 4.88 13.64
C LEU A 363 -10.22 6.32 13.98
N GLU A 364 -9.58 7.27 13.32
CA GLU A 364 -9.80 8.71 13.48
C GLU A 364 -9.92 9.40 12.09
N PRO A 365 -10.61 10.56 12.01
CA PRO A 365 -10.74 11.30 10.75
C PRO A 365 -9.37 11.62 10.13
N GLY A 366 -9.27 11.47 8.81
CA GLY A 366 -8.03 11.67 8.05
C GLY A 366 -7.14 10.44 7.95
N MET A 367 -7.41 9.35 8.68
CA MET A 367 -6.73 8.07 8.44
C MET A 367 -7.19 7.47 7.11
N VAL A 368 -6.26 6.85 6.37
CA VAL A 368 -6.55 6.11 5.15
C VAL A 368 -6.07 4.68 5.30
N VAL A 369 -6.99 3.74 5.09
CA VAL A 369 -6.79 2.31 5.32
C VAL A 369 -7.19 1.50 4.10
N THR A 370 -6.60 0.31 3.92
CA THR A 370 -7.13 -0.72 3.03
C THR A 370 -8.16 -1.57 3.75
N ILE A 371 -9.08 -2.19 3.03
CA ILE A 371 -10.02 -3.23 3.50
C ILE A 371 -10.00 -4.35 2.47
N GLU A 372 -9.33 -5.46 2.82
CA GLU A 372 -8.90 -6.53 1.90
C GLU A 372 -9.27 -7.94 2.38
N PRO A 373 -10.54 -8.27 2.62
CA PRO A 373 -10.89 -9.65 2.93
C PRO A 373 -10.49 -10.59 1.79
N GLY A 374 -10.03 -11.79 2.13
CA GLY A 374 -9.68 -12.84 1.20
C GLY A 374 -10.31 -14.19 1.59
N LEU A 375 -10.43 -15.08 0.60
CA LEU A 375 -10.84 -16.46 0.80
C LEU A 375 -10.02 -17.34 -0.16
N TYR A 376 -9.15 -18.19 0.39
CA TYR A 376 -8.16 -18.91 -0.40
C TYR A 376 -8.28 -20.43 -0.23
N PHE A 377 -7.95 -21.16 -1.30
CA PHE A 377 -7.93 -22.60 -1.33
C PHE A 377 -6.49 -23.13 -1.39
N ILE A 378 -5.68 -22.77 -0.38
CA ILE A 378 -4.23 -23.05 -0.32
C ILE A 378 -3.98 -24.43 0.25
N PRO A 379 -3.45 -25.40 -0.51
CA PRO A 379 -3.28 -26.80 -0.04
C PRO A 379 -2.51 -26.91 1.28
N SER A 380 -1.41 -26.15 1.45
CA SER A 380 -0.59 -26.20 2.66
C SER A 380 -1.29 -25.74 3.94
N LEU A 381 -2.32 -24.89 3.83
CA LEU A 381 -3.15 -24.43 4.94
C LEU A 381 -4.35 -25.36 5.19
N LEU A 382 -4.87 -25.96 4.12
CA LEU A 382 -6.06 -26.79 4.18
C LEU A 382 -5.75 -28.24 4.57
N GLU A 383 -4.61 -28.81 4.17
CA GLU A 383 -4.26 -30.20 4.47
C GLU A 383 -4.20 -30.53 5.98
N PRO A 384 -3.59 -29.68 6.85
CA PRO A 384 -3.66 -29.89 8.30
C PRO A 384 -5.09 -29.88 8.84
N LEU A 385 -5.95 -29.00 8.29
CA LEU A 385 -7.36 -28.92 8.66
C LEU A 385 -8.13 -30.16 8.23
N LEU A 386 -7.92 -30.62 7.00
CA LEU A 386 -8.56 -31.81 6.43
C LEU A 386 -8.16 -33.12 7.13
N SER A 387 -6.91 -33.18 7.62
CA SER A 387 -6.38 -34.34 8.37
C SER A 387 -6.69 -34.28 9.86
N GLY A 388 -7.15 -33.12 10.35
CA GLY A 388 -7.44 -32.84 11.75
C GLY A 388 -8.84 -33.32 12.17
N PRO A 389 -9.19 -33.13 13.47
CA PRO A 389 -10.47 -33.59 14.02
C PRO A 389 -11.70 -32.96 13.39
N LEU A 390 -11.56 -31.78 12.81
CA LEU A 390 -12.65 -31.03 12.16
C LEU A 390 -12.77 -31.29 10.65
N GLY A 391 -11.87 -32.12 10.08
CA GLY A 391 -11.85 -32.41 8.64
C GLY A 391 -13.11 -33.11 8.11
N HIS A 392 -13.87 -33.76 8.98
CA HIS A 392 -15.13 -34.40 8.61
C HIS A 392 -16.28 -33.41 8.37
N HIS A 393 -16.15 -32.19 8.83
CA HIS A 393 -17.08 -31.10 8.55
C HIS A 393 -16.85 -30.45 7.17
N ILE A 394 -15.76 -30.78 6.47
CA ILE A 394 -15.36 -30.12 5.22
C ILE A 394 -15.77 -30.94 4.01
N ASN A 395 -16.43 -30.32 3.07
CA ASN A 395 -16.83 -30.89 1.80
C ASN A 395 -15.61 -30.98 0.84
N ARG A 396 -14.82 -32.08 0.97
CA ARG A 396 -13.61 -32.30 0.16
C ARG A 396 -13.86 -32.23 -1.36
N PRO A 397 -14.88 -32.90 -1.93
CA PRO A 397 -15.13 -32.80 -3.37
C PRO A 397 -15.35 -31.37 -3.88
N LEU A 398 -16.06 -30.55 -3.11
CA LEU A 398 -16.26 -29.14 -3.45
C LEU A 398 -14.99 -28.34 -3.31
N LEU A 399 -14.20 -28.62 -2.28
CA LEU A 399 -12.92 -27.96 -2.07
C LEU A 399 -11.93 -28.24 -3.21
N ASP A 400 -11.84 -29.50 -3.67
CA ASP A 400 -11.00 -29.93 -4.79
C ASP A 400 -11.43 -29.22 -6.10
N GLU A 401 -12.74 -29.01 -6.32
CA GLU A 401 -13.27 -28.24 -7.46
C GLU A 401 -12.80 -26.78 -7.40
N LEU A 402 -12.86 -26.14 -6.22
CA LEU A 402 -12.55 -24.73 -6.02
C LEU A 402 -11.04 -24.43 -6.00
N GLN A 403 -10.20 -25.42 -5.62
CA GLN A 403 -8.74 -25.26 -5.63
C GLN A 403 -8.19 -24.83 -7.00
N GLY A 404 -8.80 -25.29 -8.09
CA GLY A 404 -8.43 -24.88 -9.44
C GLY A 404 -8.70 -23.40 -9.77
N CYS A 405 -9.38 -22.67 -8.86
CA CYS A 405 -9.58 -21.21 -8.95
C CYS A 405 -8.66 -20.41 -8.00
N GLY A 406 -7.88 -21.10 -7.15
CA GLY A 406 -6.85 -20.52 -6.28
C GLY A 406 -7.39 -19.75 -5.09
N GLY A 407 -7.92 -18.56 -5.30
CA GLY A 407 -8.40 -17.71 -4.22
C GLY A 407 -9.13 -16.46 -4.68
N ILE A 408 -9.67 -15.75 -3.70
CA ILE A 408 -10.42 -14.50 -3.89
C ILE A 408 -9.83 -13.46 -2.93
N ARG A 409 -9.55 -12.26 -3.41
CA ARG A 409 -9.30 -11.06 -2.61
C ARG A 409 -9.98 -9.87 -3.28
N ILE A 410 -10.60 -9.03 -2.46
CA ILE A 410 -11.23 -7.79 -2.93
C ILE A 410 -10.80 -6.70 -1.94
N GLU A 411 -10.16 -5.68 -2.45
CA GLU A 411 -9.51 -4.65 -1.67
C GLU A 411 -9.86 -3.27 -2.17
N ASP A 412 -10.21 -2.39 -1.25
CA ASP A 412 -10.47 -0.98 -1.49
C ASP A 412 -9.67 -0.10 -0.52
N ASN A 413 -9.38 1.11 -0.96
CA ASN A 413 -8.76 2.18 -0.16
C ASN A 413 -9.85 3.09 0.40
N VAL A 414 -9.87 3.25 1.72
CA VAL A 414 -10.95 3.92 2.44
C VAL A 414 -10.39 5.01 3.35
N VAL A 415 -10.88 6.24 3.21
CA VAL A 415 -10.54 7.35 4.10
C VAL A 415 -11.61 7.51 5.18
N VAL A 416 -11.19 7.64 6.43
CA VAL A 416 -12.05 7.94 7.58
C VAL A 416 -12.43 9.42 7.52
N THR A 417 -13.73 9.71 7.55
CA THR A 417 -14.29 11.08 7.61
C THR A 417 -14.77 11.40 9.02
N ASP A 418 -15.26 12.61 9.26
CA ASP A 418 -15.78 13.01 10.59
C ASP A 418 -16.99 12.17 11.05
N THR A 419 -17.74 11.56 10.14
CA THR A 419 -19.00 10.85 10.46
C THR A 419 -19.07 9.43 9.90
N GLY A 420 -18.05 8.94 9.23
CA GLY A 420 -18.03 7.63 8.58
C GLY A 420 -16.79 7.47 7.70
N CYS A 421 -16.99 7.10 6.44
CA CYS A 421 -15.89 6.94 5.50
C CYS A 421 -16.24 7.33 4.06
N ARG A 422 -15.20 7.53 3.24
CA ARG A 422 -15.26 7.56 1.78
C ARG A 422 -14.43 6.42 1.22
N ASN A 423 -14.97 5.68 0.28
CA ASN A 423 -14.26 4.62 -0.42
C ASN A 423 -13.68 5.18 -1.73
N LEU A 424 -12.37 5.50 -1.72
CA LEU A 424 -11.68 6.14 -2.84
C LEU A 424 -11.67 5.26 -4.08
N THR A 425 -11.63 3.94 -3.89
CA THR A 425 -11.60 2.97 -4.99
C THR A 425 -12.96 2.89 -5.68
N ARG A 426 -14.05 2.82 -4.92
CA ARG A 426 -15.41 2.76 -5.49
C ARG A 426 -15.84 4.10 -6.10
N GLU A 427 -15.37 5.23 -5.56
CA GLU A 427 -15.56 6.54 -6.19
C GLU A 427 -14.84 6.63 -7.56
N ALA A 428 -13.78 5.87 -7.77
CA ALA A 428 -13.05 5.81 -9.03
C ALA A 428 -13.70 4.87 -10.07
N GLU A 429 -14.55 3.94 -9.63
CA GLU A 429 -15.34 3.04 -10.50
C GLU A 429 -16.60 3.73 -11.08
N ALA A 430 -17.09 4.81 -10.44
CA ALA A 430 -18.31 5.54 -10.81
C ALA A 430 -18.04 6.57 -11.92
#